data_b50c5bcd17f088024689ac7c7040aa5d
#
_entry.id   b50c5bcd17f088024689ac7c7040aa5d
#
_cell.length_a   1.000
_cell.length_b   1.000
_cell.length_c   1.000
_cell.angle_alpha   90.00
_cell.angle_beta   90.00
_cell.angle_gamma   90.00
#
_symmetry.space_group_name_H-M   'P 1'
#
loop_
_entity.id
_entity.type
_entity.pdbx_description
1 polymer ?
#
loop_
_entity_poly.entity_id
_entity_poly.type
_entity_poly.pdbx_seq_one_letter_code
_entity_poly.pdbx_strand_id
1 'polypeptide(L)'
;ECADKVRDEIKEKNGNDILLFYNDYSSFQTEKRDHICELIKEINSEEKLCDGMGMQSYIGGWADNDADRQNGCFSPYDLSNHKEAVEKYSALGVEVHITECAIRNFYNTESALKKHKEFYVKFVKQIEELNSGSTPKITNFSIWGLTDLPSTVTDSNYSYTMNGPYAGLYTSLNESFTYTKKDVYYAILEELNN
;
A
#
# COMPACT_ATOMS: atom_id res chain seq x y z
N GLU A 1 -16.84 -18.74 -9.94
CA GLU A 1 -17.89 -19.68 -9.45
C GLU A 1 -18.17 -19.52 -7.96
N CYS A 2 -17.18 -19.67 -7.03
CA CYS A 2 -17.43 -19.51 -5.59
C CYS A 2 -17.75 -18.08 -5.20
N ALA A 3 -16.97 -17.11 -5.66
CA ALA A 3 -17.17 -15.70 -5.37
C ALA A 3 -18.49 -15.16 -5.91
N ASP A 4 -18.87 -15.62 -7.07
CA ASP A 4 -20.12 -15.32 -7.74
C ASP A 4 -21.34 -15.81 -6.95
N LYS A 5 -21.33 -17.07 -6.51
CA LYS A 5 -22.36 -17.61 -5.63
C LYS A 5 -22.50 -16.82 -4.32
N VAL A 6 -21.38 -16.40 -3.71
CA VAL A 6 -21.40 -15.60 -2.49
C VAL A 6 -22.01 -14.21 -2.74
N ARG A 7 -21.71 -13.58 -3.88
CA ARG A 7 -22.33 -12.31 -4.30
C ARG A 7 -23.84 -12.45 -4.41
N ASP A 8 -24.29 -13.46 -5.14
CA ASP A 8 -25.72 -13.72 -5.35
C ASP A 8 -26.45 -14.01 -4.06
N GLU A 9 -25.89 -14.86 -3.18
CA GLU A 9 -26.49 -15.16 -1.87
C GLU A 9 -26.59 -13.92 -0.97
N ILE A 10 -25.60 -13.03 -0.98
CA ILE A 10 -25.64 -11.80 -0.19
C ILE A 10 -26.70 -10.85 -0.74
N LYS A 11 -26.76 -10.70 -2.06
CA LYS A 11 -27.77 -9.89 -2.73
C LYS A 11 -29.17 -10.39 -2.45
N GLU A 12 -29.40 -11.71 -2.52
CA GLU A 12 -30.69 -12.33 -2.23
C GLU A 12 -31.12 -12.14 -0.78
N LYS A 13 -30.18 -12.29 0.18
CA LYS A 13 -30.47 -12.18 1.62
C LYS A 13 -30.65 -10.76 2.11
N ASN A 14 -29.85 -9.81 1.60
CA ASN A 14 -29.74 -8.46 2.17
C ASN A 14 -30.14 -7.35 1.21
N GLY A 15 -30.37 -7.66 -0.06
CA GLY A 15 -30.67 -6.68 -1.11
C GLY A 15 -29.46 -5.80 -1.51
N ASN A 16 -28.26 -6.09 -0.98
CA ASN A 16 -27.05 -5.30 -1.23
C ASN A 16 -26.13 -6.02 -2.22
N ASP A 17 -25.58 -5.26 -3.17
CA ASP A 17 -24.48 -5.71 -3.99
C ASP A 17 -23.16 -5.59 -3.21
N ILE A 18 -22.28 -6.57 -3.36
CA ILE A 18 -20.91 -6.52 -2.87
C ILE A 18 -19.94 -6.44 -4.03
N LEU A 19 -18.83 -5.71 -3.82
CA LEU A 19 -17.75 -5.64 -4.79
C LEU A 19 -16.72 -6.73 -4.50
N LEU A 20 -16.28 -7.42 -5.54
CA LEU A 20 -15.29 -8.47 -5.45
C LEU A 20 -13.94 -7.96 -5.98
N PHE A 21 -12.92 -8.02 -5.12
CA PHE A 21 -11.57 -7.55 -5.43
C PHE A 21 -10.58 -8.70 -5.53
N TYR A 22 -9.76 -8.67 -6.56
CA TYR A 22 -8.52 -9.42 -6.57
C TYR A 22 -7.49 -8.63 -5.75
N ASN A 23 -6.93 -9.22 -4.69
CA ASN A 23 -6.02 -8.54 -3.77
C ASN A 23 -4.68 -9.27 -3.69
N ASP A 24 -3.56 -8.56 -3.98
CA ASP A 24 -2.25 -9.20 -4.04
C ASP A 24 -1.11 -8.23 -3.69
N TYR A 25 0.02 -8.80 -3.22
CA TYR A 25 1.25 -8.07 -2.92
C TYR A 25 2.10 -7.85 -4.17
N SER A 26 3.01 -6.87 -4.13
CA SER A 26 3.93 -6.56 -5.23
C SER A 26 3.25 -6.39 -6.60
N SER A 27 1.97 -6.05 -6.59
CA SER A 27 1.12 -5.91 -7.79
C SER A 27 1.52 -4.73 -8.68
N PHE A 28 2.40 -3.84 -8.21
CA PHE A 28 2.97 -2.76 -9.01
C PHE A 28 4.25 -3.15 -9.77
N GLN A 29 4.85 -4.31 -9.48
CA GLN A 29 6.00 -4.81 -10.24
C GLN A 29 5.58 -5.21 -11.64
N THR A 30 6.33 -4.77 -12.64
CA THR A 30 5.96 -4.82 -14.07
C THR A 30 5.42 -6.18 -14.52
N GLU A 31 6.18 -7.24 -14.28
CA GLU A 31 5.82 -8.59 -14.76
C GLU A 31 4.56 -9.12 -14.07
N LYS A 32 4.48 -8.99 -12.75
CA LYS A 32 3.33 -9.43 -11.98
C LYS A 32 2.08 -8.59 -12.29
N ARG A 33 2.24 -7.27 -12.41
CA ARG A 33 1.17 -6.36 -12.81
C ARG A 33 0.54 -6.78 -14.14
N ASP A 34 1.39 -7.04 -15.14
CA ASP A 34 0.91 -7.36 -16.46
C ASP A 34 0.17 -8.72 -16.49
N HIS A 35 0.64 -9.72 -15.73
CA HIS A 35 -0.11 -10.97 -15.54
C HIS A 35 -1.43 -10.77 -14.79
N ILE A 36 -1.48 -9.91 -13.77
CA ILE A 36 -2.73 -9.59 -13.07
C ILE A 36 -3.73 -8.90 -14.02
N CYS A 37 -3.24 -8.00 -14.90
CA CYS A 37 -4.10 -7.38 -15.90
C CYS A 37 -4.74 -8.41 -16.83
N GLU A 38 -3.97 -9.40 -17.31
CA GLU A 38 -4.51 -10.48 -18.12
C GLU A 38 -5.51 -11.36 -17.35
N LEU A 39 -5.19 -11.69 -16.10
CA LEU A 39 -6.10 -12.44 -15.22
C LEU A 39 -7.45 -11.71 -15.01
N ILE A 40 -7.42 -10.41 -14.74
CA ILE A 40 -8.66 -9.63 -14.56
C ILE A 40 -9.47 -9.58 -15.86
N LYS A 41 -8.81 -9.43 -17.00
CA LYS A 41 -9.48 -9.49 -18.32
C LYS A 41 -10.15 -10.84 -18.56
N GLU A 42 -9.46 -11.93 -18.23
CA GLU A 42 -10.01 -13.28 -18.36
C GLU A 42 -11.21 -13.49 -17.44
N ILE A 43 -11.10 -13.10 -16.17
CA ILE A 43 -12.19 -13.19 -15.19
C ILE A 43 -13.42 -12.40 -15.66
N ASN A 44 -13.23 -11.24 -16.28
CA ASN A 44 -14.29 -10.34 -16.72
C ASN A 44 -14.67 -10.54 -18.20
N SER A 45 -14.24 -11.65 -18.86
CA SER A 45 -14.43 -11.83 -20.31
C SER A 45 -15.88 -12.07 -20.72
N GLU A 46 -16.67 -12.75 -19.90
CA GLU A 46 -18.08 -13.07 -20.18
C GLU A 46 -19.01 -12.21 -19.32
N GLU A 47 -18.67 -12.03 -18.07
CA GLU A 47 -19.42 -11.25 -17.09
C GLU A 47 -18.45 -10.54 -16.14
N LYS A 48 -18.82 -9.36 -15.64
CA LYS A 48 -17.98 -8.61 -14.68
C LYS A 48 -18.03 -9.27 -13.29
N LEU A 49 -17.09 -10.17 -13.02
CA LEU A 49 -16.95 -10.88 -11.75
C LEU A 49 -15.92 -10.25 -10.82
N CYS A 50 -14.92 -9.55 -11.37
CA CYS A 50 -13.92 -8.81 -10.61
C CYS A 50 -14.19 -7.31 -10.74
N ASP A 51 -14.57 -6.67 -9.63
CA ASP A 51 -14.93 -5.26 -9.59
C ASP A 51 -13.73 -4.36 -9.30
N GLY A 52 -12.70 -4.90 -8.67
CA GLY A 52 -11.57 -4.10 -8.25
C GLY A 52 -10.25 -4.85 -8.11
N MET A 53 -9.18 -4.06 -8.07
CA MET A 53 -7.82 -4.50 -7.74
C MET A 53 -7.41 -3.94 -6.39
N GLY A 54 -7.12 -4.82 -5.43
CA GLY A 54 -6.52 -4.49 -4.14
C GLY A 54 -5.01 -4.60 -4.23
N MET A 55 -4.31 -3.49 -4.03
CA MET A 55 -2.85 -3.43 -4.08
C MET A 55 -2.27 -3.43 -2.67
N GLN A 56 -1.52 -4.48 -2.31
CA GLN A 56 -0.67 -4.48 -1.13
C GLN A 56 0.65 -3.79 -1.49
N SER A 57 0.76 -2.53 -1.11
CA SER A 57 1.84 -1.63 -1.52
C SER A 57 2.93 -1.55 -0.45
N TYR A 58 3.73 -2.61 -0.36
CA TYR A 58 4.93 -2.67 0.46
C TYR A 58 6.11 -2.09 -0.31
N ILE A 59 6.47 -0.84 -0.04
CA ILE A 59 7.39 -0.04 -0.85
C ILE A 59 8.69 0.23 -0.10
N GLY A 60 9.80 0.18 -0.81
CA GLY A 60 11.15 0.47 -0.27
C GLY A 60 11.74 -0.66 0.57
N GLY A 61 12.91 -0.39 1.14
CA GLY A 61 13.56 -1.26 2.13
C GLY A 61 14.35 -2.45 1.58
N TRP A 62 14.31 -2.74 0.31
CA TRP A 62 15.14 -3.76 -0.31
C TRP A 62 16.41 -3.11 -0.88
N ALA A 63 17.54 -3.44 -0.29
CA ALA A 63 18.85 -3.11 -0.81
C ALA A 63 19.80 -4.28 -0.64
N ASP A 64 20.70 -4.41 -1.59
CA ASP A 64 21.68 -5.49 -1.60
C ASP A 64 22.79 -5.28 -0.57
N ASN A 65 22.87 -4.09 0.02
CA ASN A 65 23.89 -3.74 1.01
C ASN A 65 23.33 -2.91 2.17
N ASP A 66 24.01 -3.02 3.32
CA ASP A 66 23.58 -2.36 4.56
C ASP A 66 23.69 -0.82 4.50
N ALA A 67 24.60 -0.26 3.71
CA ALA A 67 24.73 1.19 3.60
C ALA A 67 23.50 1.82 2.95
N ASP A 68 22.96 1.19 1.90
CA ASP A 68 21.75 1.66 1.26
C ASP A 68 20.52 1.44 2.15
N ARG A 69 20.46 0.33 2.90
CA ARG A 69 19.40 0.12 3.89
C ARG A 69 19.42 1.18 4.98
N GLN A 70 20.60 1.53 5.52
CA GLN A 70 20.78 2.57 6.55
C GLN A 70 20.37 3.96 6.03
N ASN A 71 20.52 4.19 4.75
CA ASN A 71 20.15 5.45 4.11
C ASN A 71 18.66 5.51 3.66
N GLY A 72 17.85 4.50 3.98
CA GLY A 72 16.47 4.40 3.52
C GLY A 72 16.42 4.09 2.02
N CYS A 73 16.26 2.85 1.68
CA CYS A 73 16.15 2.38 0.30
C CYS A 73 14.79 2.70 -0.28
N PHE A 74 14.66 3.89 -0.82
CA PHE A 74 13.46 4.31 -1.53
C PHE A 74 13.79 4.49 -3.00
N SER A 75 13.48 3.48 -3.79
CA SER A 75 13.70 3.56 -5.23
C SER A 75 12.64 4.46 -5.88
N PRO A 76 13.05 5.46 -6.68
CA PRO A 76 12.09 6.23 -7.48
C PRO A 76 11.32 5.36 -8.47
N TYR A 77 11.85 4.20 -8.84
CA TYR A 77 11.14 3.24 -9.71
C TYR A 77 9.89 2.66 -9.05
N ASP A 78 9.87 2.54 -7.71
CA ASP A 78 8.69 2.03 -7.01
C ASP A 78 7.49 2.96 -7.19
N LEU A 79 7.69 4.29 -7.14
CA LEU A 79 6.63 5.26 -7.36
C LEU A 79 6.13 5.24 -8.82
N SER A 80 7.03 5.22 -9.79
CA SER A 80 6.64 5.19 -11.21
C SER A 80 5.91 3.90 -11.58
N ASN A 81 6.40 2.75 -11.09
CA ASN A 81 5.74 1.47 -11.31
C ASN A 81 4.36 1.41 -10.65
N HIS A 82 4.24 1.99 -9.44
CA HIS A 82 2.96 2.06 -8.74
C HIS A 82 1.95 2.92 -9.50
N LYS A 83 2.38 4.09 -10.01
CA LYS A 83 1.55 4.96 -10.85
C LYS A 83 1.05 4.23 -12.09
N GLU A 84 1.98 3.60 -12.82
CA GLU A 84 1.65 2.83 -14.03
C GLU A 84 0.70 1.67 -13.73
N ALA A 85 0.86 1.00 -12.58
CA ALA A 85 -0.03 -0.08 -12.16
C ALA A 85 -1.46 0.42 -11.94
N VAL A 86 -1.63 1.53 -11.20
CA VAL A 86 -2.94 2.14 -10.98
C VAL A 86 -3.59 2.54 -12.31
N GLU A 87 -2.83 3.15 -13.21
CA GLU A 87 -3.34 3.54 -14.53
C GLU A 87 -3.78 2.34 -15.37
N LYS A 88 -2.99 1.26 -15.38
CA LYS A 88 -3.33 0.03 -16.11
C LYS A 88 -4.57 -0.67 -15.54
N TYR A 89 -4.66 -0.83 -14.21
CA TYR A 89 -5.82 -1.44 -13.57
C TYR A 89 -7.09 -0.61 -13.79
N SER A 90 -7.00 0.71 -13.61
CA SER A 90 -8.15 1.59 -13.88
C SER A 90 -8.61 1.53 -15.33
N ALA A 91 -7.68 1.35 -16.29
CA ALA A 91 -8.01 1.20 -17.71
C ALA A 91 -8.79 -0.09 -18.03
N LEU A 92 -8.78 -1.08 -17.11
CA LEU A 92 -9.62 -2.28 -17.22
C LEU A 92 -11.07 -2.04 -16.78
N GLY A 93 -11.41 -0.86 -16.30
CA GLY A 93 -12.75 -0.54 -15.79
C GLY A 93 -13.03 -1.13 -14.40
N VAL A 94 -11.99 -1.43 -13.62
CA VAL A 94 -12.08 -1.89 -12.23
C VAL A 94 -11.64 -0.81 -11.26
N GLU A 95 -12.17 -0.82 -10.03
CA GLU A 95 -11.72 0.07 -8.96
C GLU A 95 -10.32 -0.33 -8.50
N VAL A 96 -9.55 0.66 -8.01
CA VAL A 96 -8.25 0.38 -7.40
C VAL A 96 -8.27 0.80 -5.94
N HIS A 97 -7.97 -0.15 -5.05
CA HIS A 97 -7.75 0.08 -3.63
C HIS A 97 -6.27 -0.13 -3.29
N ILE A 98 -5.68 0.78 -2.54
CA ILE A 98 -4.44 0.51 -1.82
C ILE A 98 -4.85 -0.10 -0.48
N THR A 99 -4.90 -1.42 -0.44
CA THR A 99 -5.42 -2.17 0.71
C THR A 99 -4.43 -2.26 1.85
N GLU A 100 -3.14 -2.18 1.54
CA GLU A 100 -2.07 -2.21 2.50
C GLU A 100 -0.93 -1.32 2.00
N CYS A 101 -0.69 -0.20 2.65
CA CYS A 101 0.46 0.65 2.35
C CYS A 101 1.44 0.63 3.51
N ALA A 102 2.66 0.22 3.25
CA ALA A 102 3.77 0.36 4.17
C ALA A 102 5.02 0.81 3.44
N ILE A 103 5.54 1.94 3.84
CA ILE A 103 6.86 2.41 3.42
C ILE A 103 7.87 1.85 4.41
N ARG A 104 8.73 0.94 3.95
CA ARG A 104 9.66 0.21 4.82
C ARG A 104 10.72 1.13 5.38
N ASN A 105 11.03 0.96 6.67
CA ASN A 105 12.16 1.63 7.30
C ASN A 105 12.78 0.75 8.39
N PHE A 106 14.05 0.39 8.20
CA PHE A 106 14.79 -0.52 9.08
C PHE A 106 15.67 0.20 10.10
N TYR A 107 15.85 1.53 9.98
CA TYR A 107 16.84 2.26 10.78
C TYR A 107 16.24 3.50 11.45
N ASN A 108 16.65 3.71 12.71
CA ASN A 108 16.28 4.89 13.51
C ASN A 108 17.36 5.98 13.42
N THR A 109 17.87 6.24 12.22
CA THR A 109 18.76 7.35 11.96
C THR A 109 17.97 8.55 11.47
N GLU A 110 18.47 9.77 11.74
CA GLU A 110 17.83 11.00 11.26
C GLU A 110 17.64 10.98 9.74
N SER A 111 18.65 10.50 9.00
CA SER A 111 18.61 10.38 7.55
C SER A 111 17.52 9.41 7.09
N ALA A 112 17.41 8.22 7.70
CA ALA A 112 16.42 7.22 7.33
C ALA A 112 15.00 7.70 7.64
N LEU A 113 14.77 8.29 8.81
CA LEU A 113 13.49 8.84 9.21
C LEU A 113 13.06 10.00 8.29
N LYS A 114 14.01 10.88 7.92
CA LYS A 114 13.74 11.97 6.97
C LYS A 114 13.32 11.44 5.60
N LYS A 115 14.06 10.48 5.05
CA LYS A 115 13.76 9.88 3.75
C LYS A 115 12.43 9.11 3.77
N HIS A 116 12.15 8.40 4.85
CA HIS A 116 10.87 7.71 5.06
C HIS A 116 9.70 8.71 4.99
N LYS A 117 9.80 9.82 5.71
CA LYS A 117 8.82 10.90 5.67
C LYS A 117 8.65 11.48 4.26
N GLU A 118 9.76 11.87 3.61
CA GLU A 118 9.73 12.45 2.26
C GLU A 118 9.14 11.51 1.22
N PHE A 119 9.35 10.21 1.38
CA PHE A 119 8.78 9.23 0.47
C PHE A 119 7.27 9.06 0.66
N TYR A 120 6.78 9.05 1.91
CA TYR A 120 5.34 9.07 2.17
C TYR A 120 4.66 10.29 1.55
N VAL A 121 5.23 11.48 1.73
CA VAL A 121 4.69 12.71 1.12
C VAL A 121 4.62 12.59 -0.40
N LYS A 122 5.68 12.09 -1.05
CA LYS A 122 5.68 11.88 -2.51
C LYS A 122 4.62 10.86 -2.94
N PHE A 123 4.42 9.82 -2.15
CA PHE A 123 3.43 8.80 -2.46
C PHE A 123 2.00 9.33 -2.34
N VAL A 124 1.71 10.09 -1.28
CA VAL A 124 0.40 10.75 -1.10
C VAL A 124 0.13 11.74 -2.23
N LYS A 125 1.09 12.60 -2.59
CA LYS A 125 0.97 13.50 -3.74
C LYS A 125 0.65 12.76 -5.04
N GLN A 126 1.31 11.64 -5.28
CA GLN A 126 1.02 10.82 -6.45
C GLN A 126 -0.41 10.28 -6.45
N ILE A 127 -0.94 9.89 -5.28
CA ILE A 127 -2.35 9.46 -5.15
C ILE A 127 -3.30 10.61 -5.48
N GLU A 128 -3.03 11.81 -4.96
CA GLU A 128 -3.82 13.00 -5.25
C GLU A 128 -3.79 13.37 -6.73
N GLU A 129 -2.60 13.35 -7.35
CA GLU A 129 -2.45 13.55 -8.80
C GLU A 129 -3.26 12.53 -9.61
N LEU A 130 -3.23 11.26 -9.24
CA LEU A 130 -3.99 10.20 -9.90
C LEU A 130 -5.50 10.39 -9.75
N ASN A 131 -5.93 11.01 -8.65
CA ASN A 131 -7.32 11.28 -8.34
C ASN A 131 -7.80 12.67 -8.77
N SER A 132 -6.93 13.51 -9.35
CA SER A 132 -7.28 14.89 -9.76
C SER A 132 -8.24 14.96 -10.95
N GLY A 133 -8.53 13.86 -11.62
CA GLY A 133 -9.50 13.77 -12.73
C GLY A 133 -10.95 13.76 -12.26
N SER A 134 -11.88 13.75 -13.22
CA SER A 134 -13.32 13.70 -12.93
C SER A 134 -13.78 12.40 -12.23
N THR A 135 -13.00 11.34 -12.35
CA THR A 135 -13.26 10.06 -11.69
C THR A 135 -11.99 9.63 -10.94
N PRO A 136 -12.04 9.50 -9.60
CA PRO A 136 -10.92 9.02 -8.83
C PRO A 136 -10.51 7.61 -9.29
N LYS A 137 -9.21 7.39 -9.47
CA LYS A 137 -8.69 6.05 -9.81
C LYS A 137 -8.52 5.18 -8.57
N ILE A 138 -8.13 5.79 -7.45
CA ILE A 138 -7.93 5.12 -6.17
C ILE A 138 -9.07 5.54 -5.25
N THR A 139 -9.89 4.59 -4.85
CA THR A 139 -11.09 4.84 -4.02
C THR A 139 -10.92 4.42 -2.56
N ASN A 140 -9.82 3.76 -2.23
CA ASN A 140 -9.45 3.43 -0.85
C ASN A 140 -7.93 3.48 -0.66
N PHE A 141 -7.50 4.01 0.49
CA PHE A 141 -6.11 4.03 0.92
C PHE A 141 -5.99 3.60 2.38
N SER A 142 -5.37 2.46 2.62
CA SER A 142 -5.18 1.90 3.95
C SER A 142 -3.68 1.77 4.28
N ILE A 143 -3.30 2.20 5.46
CA ILE A 143 -1.93 2.06 5.97
C ILE A 143 -1.82 0.77 6.78
N TRP A 144 -0.77 -0.02 6.49
CA TRP A 144 -0.44 -1.24 7.19
C TRP A 144 0.71 -1.03 8.16
N GLY A 145 0.49 -1.36 9.44
CA GLY A 145 1.50 -1.20 10.48
C GLY A 145 1.62 0.23 10.97
N LEU A 146 0.67 0.67 11.80
CA LEU A 146 0.61 2.07 12.25
C LEU A 146 1.72 2.44 13.24
N THR A 147 2.29 1.48 13.97
CA THR A 147 3.27 1.74 15.02
C THR A 147 4.61 1.14 14.69
N ASP A 148 5.67 1.78 15.18
CA ASP A 148 6.98 1.17 15.28
C ASP A 148 6.90 -0.08 16.15
N LEU A 149 7.81 -1.01 15.94
CA LEU A 149 7.86 -2.21 16.75
C LEU A 149 8.59 -1.94 18.08
N PRO A 150 8.26 -2.67 19.16
CA PRO A 150 8.95 -2.54 20.43
C PRO A 150 10.45 -2.80 20.30
N SER A 151 11.28 -2.06 21.02
CA SER A 151 12.73 -2.22 21.06
C SER A 151 13.19 -3.61 21.57
N THR A 152 12.30 -4.37 22.18
CA THR A 152 12.54 -5.76 22.61
C THR A 152 12.53 -6.77 21.49
N VAL A 153 12.07 -6.37 20.31
CA VAL A 153 12.07 -7.23 19.12
C VAL A 153 13.44 -7.11 18.47
N THR A 154 14.18 -8.20 18.41
CA THR A 154 15.55 -8.24 17.86
C THR A 154 15.53 -8.43 16.35
N ASP A 155 16.58 -7.98 15.65
CA ASP A 155 16.72 -8.09 14.20
C ASP A 155 16.49 -9.51 13.65
N SER A 156 16.85 -10.55 14.42
CA SER A 156 16.62 -11.94 14.03
C SER A 156 15.14 -12.33 13.93
N ASN A 157 14.26 -11.62 14.63
CA ASN A 157 12.82 -11.83 14.57
C ASN A 157 12.16 -11.03 13.43
N TYR A 158 12.91 -10.11 12.81
CA TYR A 158 12.42 -9.19 11.79
C TYR A 158 12.54 -9.67 10.35
N SER A 159 13.26 -10.75 10.11
CA SER A 159 13.35 -11.29 8.75
C SER A 159 11.97 -11.63 8.14
N TYR A 160 10.95 -11.69 8.97
CA TYR A 160 9.56 -11.94 8.57
C TYR A 160 8.64 -10.72 8.65
N THR A 161 9.03 -9.62 9.28
CA THR A 161 8.21 -8.41 9.26
C THR A 161 8.60 -7.54 8.06
N MET A 162 7.76 -7.53 7.08
CA MET A 162 8.04 -6.90 5.78
C MET A 162 8.29 -5.39 5.82
N ASN A 163 8.04 -4.72 6.96
CA ASN A 163 8.05 -3.26 7.00
C ASN A 163 9.26 -2.65 7.70
N GLY A 164 10.00 -3.43 8.50
CA GLY A 164 11.05 -2.91 9.37
C GLY A 164 10.54 -2.25 10.66
N PRO A 165 11.43 -2.12 11.68
CA PRO A 165 11.05 -1.72 13.02
C PRO A 165 10.64 -0.25 13.18
N TYR A 166 10.98 0.60 12.24
CA TYR A 166 10.76 2.06 12.32
C TYR A 166 9.87 2.59 11.19
N ALA A 167 9.03 1.73 10.63
CA ALA A 167 8.14 2.05 9.50
C ALA A 167 6.80 2.66 9.93
N GLY A 168 6.48 2.68 11.23
CA GLY A 168 5.22 3.19 11.75
C GLY A 168 5.08 4.71 11.64
N LEU A 169 3.85 5.17 11.68
CA LEU A 169 3.51 6.60 11.80
C LEU A 169 3.56 7.07 13.26
N TYR A 170 3.49 6.13 14.18
CA TYR A 170 3.59 6.32 15.61
C TYR A 170 4.81 5.58 16.15
N THR A 171 5.33 6.05 17.27
CA THR A 171 6.34 5.29 18.01
C THR A 171 5.77 3.98 18.52
N SER A 172 6.64 3.07 18.94
CA SER A 172 6.22 1.90 19.73
C SER A 172 5.58 2.33 21.06
N LEU A 173 4.78 1.44 21.63
CA LEU A 173 4.18 1.63 22.94
C LEU A 173 5.28 1.84 24.00
N ASN A 174 5.19 2.92 24.75
CA ASN A 174 6.10 3.22 25.86
C ASN A 174 5.62 2.57 27.18
N GLU A 175 6.41 2.74 28.25
CA GLU A 175 6.08 2.21 29.59
C GLU A 175 4.76 2.76 30.16
N SER A 176 4.32 3.92 29.70
CA SER A 176 3.03 4.52 30.07
C SER A 176 1.86 4.11 29.18
N PHE A 177 2.06 3.12 28.33
CA PHE A 177 1.07 2.63 27.36
C PHE A 177 0.54 3.73 26.42
N THR A 178 1.40 4.65 26.02
CA THR A 178 1.08 5.71 25.07
C THR A 178 1.92 5.63 23.80
N TYR A 179 1.32 6.05 22.69
CA TYR A 179 1.98 6.22 21.41
C TYR A 179 2.24 7.70 21.14
N THR A 180 3.34 8.02 20.49
CA THR A 180 3.64 9.38 20.03
C THR A 180 3.59 9.43 18.50
N LYS A 181 2.94 10.44 17.96
CA LYS A 181 2.93 10.71 16.52
C LYS A 181 4.32 11.12 16.08
N LYS A 182 4.81 10.51 15.01
CA LYS A 182 6.10 10.84 14.40
C LYS A 182 5.93 11.96 13.37
N ASP A 183 7.03 12.57 12.96
CA ASP A 183 7.03 13.63 11.93
C ASP A 183 6.37 13.19 10.62
N VAL A 184 6.48 11.93 10.25
CA VAL A 184 5.83 11.36 9.08
C VAL A 184 4.31 11.43 9.17
N TYR A 185 3.73 11.24 10.35
CA TYR A 185 2.29 11.39 10.56
C TYR A 185 1.82 12.81 10.24
N TYR A 186 2.51 13.80 10.78
CA TYR A 186 2.14 15.21 10.55
C TYR A 186 2.35 15.62 9.11
N ALA A 187 3.40 15.14 8.46
CA ALA A 187 3.68 15.45 7.06
C ALA A 187 2.61 14.87 6.11
N ILE A 188 2.13 13.66 6.37
CA ILE A 188 1.01 13.07 5.62
C ILE A 188 -0.27 13.88 5.84
N LEU A 189 -0.57 14.22 7.11
CA LEU A 189 -1.76 15.00 7.44
C LEU A 189 -1.74 16.41 6.81
N GLU A 190 -0.59 17.06 6.78
CA GLU A 190 -0.41 18.36 6.11
C GLU A 190 -0.67 18.23 4.61
N GLU A 191 -0.16 17.20 3.97
CA GLU A 191 -0.36 16.98 2.54
C GLU A 191 -1.83 16.74 2.21
N LEU A 192 -2.53 15.90 2.96
CA LEU A 192 -3.95 15.60 2.75
C LEU A 192 -4.91 16.77 3.02
N ASN A 193 -4.44 17.86 3.63
CA ASN A 193 -5.24 19.06 3.91
C ASN A 193 -4.94 20.23 2.96
N ASN A 194 -4.01 20.07 2.01
CA ASN A 194 -3.67 21.09 1.01
C ASN A 194 -4.50 20.93 -0.24
#